data_5ec94719cfffcbe5c979851f9bc5d01e
#
_entry.id   5ec94719cfffcbe5c979851f9bc5d01e
#
_cell.length_a   1.000
_cell.length_b   1.000
_cell.length_c   1.000
_cell.angle_alpha   90.00
_cell.angle_beta   90.00
_cell.angle_gamma   90.00
#
_symmetry.space_group_name_H-M   'P 1'
#
loop_
_entity.id
_entity.type
_entity.pdbx_description
1 polymer ?
#
loop_
_entity_poly.entity_id
_entity_poly.type
_entity_poly.pdbx_seq_one_letter_code
_entity_poly.pdbx_strand_id
1 'polypeptide(L)'
;MENLNLSEKSKNYYEENDIYEIFSIAEDYPNKIYEYLLPKIKGKIVLDLGCGTGKFMQKFYNETTKYYGLDLSNKQLNIAKMKINSNDVEFICCSAEDIPLPDNSIDVIISTWVLGTILEIDRRNKVLDEMKRVLKKDGNIYLVENDIGGEFEEIRNRYPNIKRTKDYNDWIECNNFKVENKFKTYFQFSDCKEAKSVFSNIWGADIGNKVRSNIIEQNIVIYTYEI
;
A
#
# COMPACT_ATOMS: atom_id res chain seq x y z
N MET A 1 -12.68 -26.15 -9.62
CA MET A 1 -12.38 -24.74 -9.30
C MET A 1 -10.87 -24.61 -9.35
N GLU A 2 -10.37 -24.08 -10.46
CA GLU A 2 -8.94 -23.89 -10.69
C GLU A 2 -8.37 -23.00 -9.60
N ASN A 3 -7.22 -23.41 -9.06
CA ASN A 3 -6.41 -22.58 -8.16
C ASN A 3 -5.86 -21.39 -8.94
N LEU A 4 -6.69 -20.34 -9.10
CA LEU A 4 -6.19 -19.04 -9.54
C LEU A 4 -5.02 -18.65 -8.63
N ASN A 5 -3.88 -18.38 -9.24
CA ASN A 5 -2.71 -17.84 -8.56
C ASN A 5 -3.15 -16.61 -7.73
N LEU A 6 -2.69 -16.49 -6.49
CA LEU A 6 -3.08 -15.39 -5.61
C LEU A 6 -2.82 -14.01 -6.25
N SER A 7 -1.81 -13.90 -7.13
CA SER A 7 -1.53 -12.72 -7.94
C SER A 7 -2.65 -12.39 -8.93
N GLU A 8 -3.26 -13.39 -9.57
CA GLU A 8 -4.39 -13.19 -10.49
C GLU A 8 -5.69 -12.83 -9.75
N LYS A 9 -5.94 -13.45 -8.58
CA LYS A 9 -7.05 -13.04 -7.72
C LYS A 9 -6.90 -11.60 -7.23
N SER A 10 -5.70 -11.19 -6.87
CA SER A 10 -5.42 -9.81 -6.49
C SER A 10 -5.61 -8.87 -7.69
N LYS A 11 -5.14 -9.24 -8.87
CA LYS A 11 -5.28 -8.45 -10.09
C LYS A 11 -6.76 -8.24 -10.46
N ASN A 12 -7.56 -9.29 -10.47
CA ASN A 12 -9.00 -9.20 -10.75
C ASN A 12 -9.73 -8.33 -9.73
N TYR A 13 -9.34 -8.41 -8.45
CA TYR A 13 -9.87 -7.58 -7.38
C TYR A 13 -9.60 -6.08 -7.61
N TYR A 14 -8.38 -5.72 -8.02
CA TYR A 14 -8.01 -4.33 -8.29
C TYR A 14 -8.61 -3.81 -9.61
N GLU A 15 -8.91 -4.67 -10.58
CA GLU A 15 -9.38 -4.26 -11.90
C GLU A 15 -10.93 -4.22 -12.03
N GLU A 16 -11.69 -4.97 -11.22
CA GLU A 16 -13.11 -5.20 -11.47
C GLU A 16 -14.10 -4.46 -10.57
N ASN A 17 -13.66 -3.83 -9.44
CA ASN A 17 -14.60 -3.36 -8.43
C ASN A 17 -14.34 -1.94 -7.89
N ASP A 18 -15.38 -1.09 -7.92
CA ASP A 18 -15.47 0.16 -7.14
C ASP A 18 -15.36 -0.08 -5.62
N ILE A 19 -15.53 -1.32 -5.20
CA ILE A 19 -15.34 -1.80 -3.82
C ILE A 19 -13.93 -1.52 -3.30
N TYR A 20 -12.90 -1.63 -4.17
CA TYR A 20 -11.53 -1.28 -3.77
C TYR A 20 -11.41 0.19 -3.38
N GLU A 21 -12.07 1.08 -4.11
CA GLU A 21 -12.06 2.50 -3.79
C GLU A 21 -12.69 2.77 -2.41
N ILE A 22 -13.84 2.15 -2.13
CA ILE A 22 -14.49 2.28 -0.82
C ILE A 22 -13.58 1.75 0.29
N PHE A 23 -12.95 0.59 0.08
CA PHE A 23 -11.99 0.02 1.02
C PHE A 23 -10.77 0.94 1.24
N SER A 24 -10.19 1.43 0.16
CA SER A 24 -9.03 2.31 0.20
C SER A 24 -9.32 3.64 0.93
N ILE A 25 -10.48 4.24 0.69
CA ILE A 25 -10.89 5.49 1.37
C ILE A 25 -11.13 5.25 2.86
N ALA A 26 -11.72 4.12 3.24
CA ALA A 26 -12.00 3.79 4.63
C ALA A 26 -10.74 3.64 5.50
N GLU A 27 -9.61 3.29 4.88
CA GLU A 27 -8.36 2.95 5.57
C GLU A 27 -7.63 4.20 6.11
N ASP A 28 -6.88 4.04 7.20
CA ASP A 28 -6.11 5.08 7.88
C ASP A 28 -6.97 6.19 8.51
N TYR A 29 -8.05 5.84 9.17
CA TYR A 29 -8.77 6.77 10.04
C TYR A 29 -8.10 6.81 11.44
N PRO A 30 -7.77 7.96 12.04
CA PRO A 30 -7.97 9.34 11.60
C PRO A 30 -6.75 9.98 10.89
N ASN A 31 -6.13 9.34 9.92
CA ASN A 31 -5.00 9.82 9.11
C ASN A 31 -3.63 9.72 9.80
N LYS A 32 -3.39 8.73 10.62
CA LYS A 32 -2.11 8.56 11.34
C LYS A 32 -0.93 8.26 10.41
N ILE A 33 -1.14 7.46 9.36
CA ILE A 33 -0.12 7.18 8.35
C ILE A 33 0.23 8.46 7.61
N TYR A 34 -0.81 9.23 7.20
CA TYR A 34 -0.62 10.52 6.56
C TYR A 34 0.20 11.49 7.44
N GLU A 35 -0.22 11.69 8.69
CA GLU A 35 0.45 12.60 9.63
C GLU A 35 1.91 12.19 9.88
N TYR A 36 2.19 10.88 9.91
CA TYR A 36 3.53 10.37 10.09
C TYR A 36 4.42 10.60 8.86
N LEU A 37 3.90 10.35 7.64
CA LEU A 37 4.69 10.45 6.41
C LEU A 37 4.85 11.89 5.93
N LEU A 38 3.91 12.78 6.19
CA LEU A 38 3.92 14.16 5.69
C LEU A 38 5.24 14.90 5.94
N PRO A 39 5.82 14.94 7.16
CA PRO A 39 7.10 15.63 7.39
C PRO A 39 8.29 14.97 6.66
N LYS A 40 8.17 13.70 6.31
CA LYS A 40 9.22 12.92 5.61
C LYS A 40 9.30 13.24 4.12
N ILE A 41 8.16 13.64 3.52
CA ILE A 41 8.02 13.86 2.07
C ILE A 41 7.98 15.34 1.67
N LYS A 42 7.81 16.24 2.64
CA LYS A 42 7.62 17.67 2.36
C LYS A 42 8.81 18.27 1.60
N GLY A 43 8.50 18.92 0.45
CA GLY A 43 9.51 19.53 -0.42
C GLY A 43 10.42 18.54 -1.14
N LYS A 44 10.06 17.25 -1.21
CA LYS A 44 10.85 16.19 -1.83
C LYS A 44 10.30 15.79 -3.20
N ILE A 45 11.13 15.08 -3.96
CA ILE A 45 10.70 14.32 -5.14
C ILE A 45 10.29 12.92 -4.65
N VAL A 46 9.02 12.59 -4.79
CA VAL A 46 8.42 11.39 -4.20
C VAL A 46 8.00 10.40 -5.28
N LEU A 47 8.27 9.12 -5.06
CA LEU A 47 7.67 8.01 -5.79
C LEU A 47 6.71 7.25 -4.84
N ASP A 48 5.43 7.21 -5.20
CA ASP A 48 4.40 6.37 -4.58
C ASP A 48 4.28 5.08 -5.40
N LEU A 49 4.90 4.03 -4.90
CA LEU A 49 5.01 2.74 -5.58
C LEU A 49 3.79 1.89 -5.23
N GLY A 50 2.95 1.63 -6.24
CA GLY A 50 1.64 1.01 -6.07
C GLY A 50 0.60 2.01 -5.56
N CYS A 51 0.54 3.21 -6.17
CA CYS A 51 -0.29 4.32 -5.71
C CYS A 51 -1.81 4.04 -5.80
N GLY A 52 -2.22 3.01 -6.53
CA GLY A 52 -3.62 2.62 -6.70
C GLY A 52 -4.49 3.76 -7.22
N THR A 53 -5.61 4.00 -6.56
CA THR A 53 -6.55 5.10 -6.87
C THR A 53 -6.11 6.46 -6.34
N GLY A 54 -4.86 6.58 -5.86
CA GLY A 54 -4.25 7.84 -5.45
C GLY A 54 -4.66 8.35 -4.07
N LYS A 55 -5.00 7.48 -3.12
CA LYS A 55 -5.41 7.86 -1.76
C LYS A 55 -4.39 8.76 -1.05
N PHE A 56 -3.16 8.31 -0.94
CA PHE A 56 -2.09 9.09 -0.32
C PHE A 56 -1.60 10.21 -1.23
N MET A 57 -1.49 9.94 -2.52
CA MET A 57 -1.12 10.90 -3.53
C MET A 57 -1.98 12.18 -3.48
N GLN A 58 -3.31 12.03 -3.38
CA GLN A 58 -4.26 13.15 -3.25
C GLN A 58 -4.00 14.04 -2.02
N LYS A 59 -3.48 13.45 -0.95
CA LYS A 59 -3.14 14.16 0.28
C LYS A 59 -1.76 14.81 0.23
N PHE A 60 -0.81 14.22 -0.51
CA PHE A 60 0.60 14.57 -0.43
C PHE A 60 1.09 15.48 -1.56
N TYR A 61 0.49 15.43 -2.76
CA TYR A 61 1.09 16.03 -3.96
C TYR A 61 1.38 17.53 -3.85
N ASN A 62 0.54 18.29 -3.14
CA ASN A 62 0.75 19.72 -2.93
C ASN A 62 1.88 20.08 -1.93
N GLU A 63 2.34 19.09 -1.17
CA GLU A 63 3.41 19.24 -0.19
C GLU A 63 4.79 18.82 -0.73
N THR A 64 4.85 18.32 -1.95
CA THR A 64 6.04 17.78 -2.60
C THR A 64 6.53 18.68 -3.73
N THR A 65 7.80 18.55 -4.11
CA THR A 65 8.35 19.24 -5.30
C THR A 65 7.90 18.56 -6.59
N LYS A 66 7.87 17.23 -6.58
CA LYS A 66 7.36 16.40 -7.70
C LYS A 66 6.82 15.11 -7.11
N TYR A 67 5.73 14.61 -7.65
CA TYR A 67 5.11 13.36 -7.21
C TYR A 67 4.91 12.41 -8.38
N TYR A 68 5.52 11.24 -8.31
CA TYR A 68 5.32 10.14 -9.22
C TYR A 68 4.42 9.10 -8.59
N GLY A 69 3.29 8.80 -9.23
CA GLY A 69 2.41 7.70 -8.85
C GLY A 69 2.57 6.54 -9.82
N LEU A 70 3.12 5.43 -9.36
CA LEU A 70 3.33 4.24 -10.17
C LEU A 70 2.34 3.16 -9.76
N ASP A 71 1.63 2.58 -10.73
CA ASP A 71 0.78 1.42 -10.52
C ASP A 71 0.74 0.53 -11.78
N LEU A 72 0.56 -0.78 -11.59
CA LEU A 72 0.42 -1.73 -12.70
C LEU A 72 -0.95 -1.60 -13.39
N SER A 73 -1.97 -1.17 -12.65
CA SER A 73 -3.35 -1.07 -13.12
C SER A 73 -3.65 0.30 -13.73
N ASN A 74 -3.81 0.35 -15.05
CA ASN A 74 -4.26 1.57 -15.72
C ASN A 74 -5.64 2.03 -15.24
N LYS A 75 -6.52 1.10 -14.84
CA LYS A 75 -7.84 1.44 -14.28
C LYS A 75 -7.72 2.21 -12.98
N GLN A 76 -6.84 1.76 -12.07
CA GLN A 76 -6.55 2.45 -10.81
C GLN A 76 -6.00 3.86 -11.07
N LEU A 77 -5.02 3.97 -11.97
CA LEU A 77 -4.43 5.26 -12.34
C LEU A 77 -5.44 6.23 -12.97
N ASN A 78 -6.40 5.72 -13.75
CA ASN A 78 -7.45 6.57 -14.32
C ASN A 78 -8.34 7.18 -13.22
N ILE A 79 -8.63 6.44 -12.14
CA ILE A 79 -9.35 6.98 -10.98
C ILE A 79 -8.49 8.03 -10.27
N ALA A 80 -7.19 7.76 -10.07
CA ALA A 80 -6.28 8.72 -9.47
C ALA A 80 -6.17 10.02 -10.28
N LYS A 81 -6.07 9.92 -11.61
CA LYS A 81 -6.03 11.07 -12.55
C LYS A 81 -7.29 11.94 -12.48
N MET A 82 -8.45 11.36 -12.20
CA MET A 82 -9.69 12.15 -12.04
C MET A 82 -9.69 12.99 -10.76
N LYS A 83 -8.91 12.60 -9.76
CA LYS A 83 -8.84 13.27 -8.45
C LYS A 83 -7.77 14.35 -8.38
N ILE A 84 -6.75 14.28 -9.23
CA ILE A 84 -5.54 15.09 -9.12
C ILE A 84 -5.28 15.76 -10.47
N ASN A 85 -5.26 17.09 -10.46
CA ASN A 85 -4.92 17.92 -11.62
C ASN A 85 -3.76 18.86 -11.25
N SER A 86 -2.52 18.41 -11.50
CA SER A 86 -1.31 19.18 -11.22
C SER A 86 -0.22 18.81 -12.20
N ASN A 87 0.58 19.81 -12.63
CA ASN A 87 1.74 19.61 -13.50
C ASN A 87 2.92 18.96 -12.73
N ASP A 88 2.90 19.02 -11.41
CA ASP A 88 3.94 18.43 -10.55
C ASP A 88 3.64 16.96 -10.21
N VAL A 89 2.57 16.40 -10.79
CA VAL A 89 2.20 15.00 -10.62
C VAL A 89 2.35 14.27 -11.95
N GLU A 90 2.97 13.09 -11.89
CA GLU A 90 3.11 12.20 -13.03
C GLU A 90 2.62 10.79 -12.69
N PHE A 91 1.81 10.21 -13.58
CA PHE A 91 1.26 8.87 -13.42
C PHE A 91 1.96 7.90 -14.35
N ILE A 92 2.53 6.85 -13.80
CA ILE A 92 3.33 5.84 -14.52
C ILE A 92 2.62 4.50 -14.46
N CYS A 93 2.18 3.99 -15.61
CA CYS A 93 1.56 2.67 -15.72
C CYS A 93 2.61 1.64 -16.12
N CYS A 94 3.22 0.98 -15.15
CA CYS A 94 4.22 -0.06 -15.42
C CYS A 94 4.35 -1.03 -14.25
N SER A 95 5.12 -2.11 -14.46
CA SER A 95 5.56 -2.98 -13.38
C SER A 95 6.61 -2.28 -12.52
N ALA A 96 6.51 -2.45 -11.20
CA ALA A 96 7.55 -1.98 -10.28
C ALA A 96 8.90 -2.75 -10.43
N GLU A 97 8.92 -3.82 -11.23
CA GLU A 97 10.13 -4.57 -11.61
C GLU A 97 10.97 -3.87 -12.71
N ASP A 98 10.46 -2.77 -13.29
CA ASP A 98 11.12 -1.99 -14.34
C ASP A 98 10.59 -0.54 -14.27
N ILE A 99 11.15 0.25 -13.36
CA ILE A 99 10.71 1.63 -13.09
C ILE A 99 11.33 2.58 -14.12
N PRO A 100 10.53 3.25 -15.00
CA PRO A 100 11.04 4.10 -16.07
C PRO A 100 11.47 5.48 -15.56
N LEU A 101 12.23 5.52 -14.48
CA LEU A 101 12.82 6.72 -13.89
C LEU A 101 14.34 6.59 -13.87
N PRO A 102 15.08 7.70 -13.98
CA PRO A 102 16.54 7.68 -13.94
C PRO A 102 17.08 7.18 -12.60
N ASP A 103 18.29 6.64 -12.61
CA ASP A 103 19.03 6.32 -11.40
C ASP A 103 19.21 7.57 -10.54
N ASN A 104 19.14 7.40 -9.22
CA ASN A 104 19.39 8.48 -8.25
C ASN A 104 18.53 9.74 -8.48
N SER A 105 17.25 9.57 -8.84
CA SER A 105 16.34 10.68 -9.16
C SER A 105 15.30 10.98 -8.08
N ILE A 106 15.02 10.03 -7.18
CA ILE A 106 13.94 10.09 -6.18
C ILE A 106 14.54 10.37 -4.78
N ASP A 107 13.95 11.31 -4.06
CA ASP A 107 14.35 11.60 -2.67
C ASP A 107 13.69 10.64 -1.69
N VAL A 108 12.40 10.32 -1.90
CA VAL A 108 11.63 9.45 -1.01
C VAL A 108 10.75 8.50 -1.84
N ILE A 109 10.81 7.23 -1.49
CA ILE A 109 9.86 6.22 -1.99
C ILE A 109 8.92 5.86 -0.85
N ILE A 110 7.62 5.94 -1.10
CA ILE A 110 6.61 5.35 -0.22
C ILE A 110 5.97 4.15 -0.93
N SER A 111 5.69 3.10 -0.17
CA SER A 111 4.98 1.92 -0.67
C SER A 111 4.06 1.41 0.41
N THR A 112 2.75 1.41 0.13
CA THR A 112 1.73 1.07 1.11
C THR A 112 1.02 -0.21 0.69
N TRP A 113 1.27 -1.32 1.44
CA TRP A 113 0.69 -2.66 1.24
C TRP A 113 0.93 -3.27 -0.15
N VAL A 114 2.05 -2.95 -0.79
CA VAL A 114 2.38 -3.44 -2.15
C VAL A 114 3.26 -4.68 -2.12
N LEU A 115 4.43 -4.59 -1.48
CA LEU A 115 5.44 -5.66 -1.55
C LEU A 115 4.92 -6.98 -0.99
N GLY A 116 4.06 -6.95 0.03
CA GLY A 116 3.38 -8.13 0.59
C GLY A 116 2.41 -8.81 -0.38
N THR A 117 2.01 -8.18 -1.48
CA THR A 117 1.16 -8.77 -2.51
C THR A 117 1.97 -9.56 -3.54
N ILE A 118 3.27 -9.30 -3.66
CA ILE A 118 4.19 -10.00 -4.55
C ILE A 118 4.68 -11.26 -3.83
N LEU A 119 4.16 -12.42 -4.23
CA LEU A 119 4.45 -13.69 -3.53
C LEU A 119 5.80 -14.28 -3.89
N GLU A 120 6.22 -14.12 -5.14
CA GLU A 120 7.47 -14.63 -5.66
C GLU A 120 8.64 -13.78 -5.18
N ILE A 121 9.54 -14.38 -4.41
CA ILE A 121 10.68 -13.68 -3.77
C ILE A 121 11.57 -13.02 -4.83
N ASP A 122 11.84 -13.70 -5.95
CA ASP A 122 12.70 -13.16 -7.03
C ASP A 122 12.10 -11.88 -7.65
N ARG A 123 10.79 -11.83 -7.82
CA ARG A 123 10.10 -10.62 -8.30
C ARG A 123 10.14 -9.51 -7.27
N ARG A 124 9.93 -9.84 -6.00
CA ARG A 124 10.03 -8.87 -4.90
C ARG A 124 11.44 -8.29 -4.79
N ASN A 125 12.48 -9.12 -4.98
CA ASN A 125 13.87 -8.67 -5.01
C ASN A 125 14.13 -7.72 -6.17
N LYS A 126 13.62 -8.00 -7.39
CA LYS A 126 13.72 -7.08 -8.52
C LYS A 126 13.07 -5.73 -8.24
N VAL A 127 11.89 -5.71 -7.63
CA VAL A 127 11.24 -4.45 -7.22
C VAL A 127 12.13 -3.68 -6.25
N LEU A 128 12.71 -4.35 -5.27
CA LEU A 128 13.61 -3.72 -4.32
C LEU A 128 14.87 -3.17 -4.98
N ASP A 129 15.44 -3.89 -5.95
CA ASP A 129 16.62 -3.43 -6.70
C ASP A 129 16.29 -2.17 -7.52
N GLU A 130 15.11 -2.11 -8.16
CA GLU A 130 14.64 -0.93 -8.88
C GLU A 130 14.38 0.25 -7.93
N MET A 131 13.74 0.01 -6.77
CA MET A 131 13.59 1.04 -5.73
C MET A 131 14.95 1.63 -5.33
N LYS A 132 15.95 0.77 -5.07
CA LYS A 132 17.31 1.21 -4.72
C LYS A 132 17.99 1.95 -5.87
N ARG A 133 17.80 1.52 -7.12
CA ARG A 133 18.38 2.16 -8.31
C ARG A 133 17.89 3.60 -8.48
N VAL A 134 16.58 3.82 -8.38
CA VAL A 134 16.01 5.17 -8.58
C VAL A 134 16.19 6.07 -7.37
N LEU A 135 16.44 5.53 -6.18
CA LEU A 135 16.62 6.29 -4.95
C LEU A 135 17.96 7.02 -4.95
N LYS A 136 17.97 8.30 -4.53
CA LYS A 136 19.19 9.07 -4.29
C LYS A 136 19.98 8.52 -3.11
N LYS A 137 21.28 8.81 -3.04
CA LYS A 137 22.18 8.34 -1.97
C LYS A 137 21.71 8.72 -0.56
N ASP A 138 21.11 9.91 -0.41
CA ASP A 138 20.56 10.39 0.86
C ASP A 138 19.03 10.23 0.90
N GLY A 139 18.49 9.33 0.09
CA GLY A 139 17.06 9.07 -0.02
C GLY A 139 16.59 8.03 1.00
N ASN A 140 15.28 7.99 1.20
CA ASN A 140 14.64 7.04 2.11
C ASN A 140 13.53 6.26 1.42
N ILE A 141 13.34 5.00 1.83
CA ILE A 141 12.16 4.21 1.48
C ILE A 141 11.33 4.00 2.75
N TYR A 142 10.04 4.27 2.67
CA TYR A 142 9.07 3.96 3.72
C TYR A 142 8.09 2.90 3.22
N LEU A 143 8.09 1.74 3.88
CA LEU A 143 7.10 0.70 3.65
C LEU A 143 6.07 0.76 4.77
N VAL A 144 4.80 0.87 4.40
CA VAL A 144 3.67 0.79 5.32
C VAL A 144 3.01 -0.56 5.15
N GLU A 145 3.00 -1.36 6.21
CA GLU A 145 2.52 -2.74 6.18
C GLU A 145 1.63 -3.05 7.39
N ASN A 146 0.87 -4.14 7.27
CA ASN A 146 0.11 -4.64 8.41
C ASN A 146 1.07 -5.26 9.44
N ASP A 147 0.96 -4.84 10.70
CA ASP A 147 1.62 -5.53 11.80
C ASP A 147 0.79 -6.73 12.27
N ILE A 148 1.39 -7.60 13.05
CA ILE A 148 0.78 -8.83 13.56
C ILE A 148 -0.33 -8.48 14.55
N GLY A 149 -1.47 -9.18 14.45
CA GLY A 149 -2.62 -9.04 15.35
C GLY A 149 -3.54 -7.87 15.00
N GLY A 150 -4.45 -7.56 15.92
CA GLY A 150 -5.51 -6.59 15.73
C GLY A 150 -6.76 -7.16 15.03
N GLU A 151 -7.87 -6.44 15.16
CA GLU A 151 -9.18 -6.89 14.70
C GLU A 151 -9.21 -7.20 13.19
N PHE A 152 -8.52 -6.41 12.38
CA PHE A 152 -8.44 -6.61 10.93
C PHE A 152 -7.83 -7.97 10.55
N GLU A 153 -6.73 -8.36 11.22
CA GLU A 153 -6.08 -9.65 10.96
C GLU A 153 -6.89 -10.83 11.53
N GLU A 154 -7.59 -10.63 12.65
CA GLU A 154 -8.51 -11.63 13.23
C GLU A 154 -9.71 -11.90 12.32
N ILE A 155 -10.36 -10.85 11.81
CA ILE A 155 -11.49 -10.96 10.86
C ILE A 155 -11.05 -11.77 9.63
N ARG A 156 -9.86 -11.52 9.10
CA ARG A 156 -9.32 -12.18 7.90
C ARG A 156 -8.76 -13.58 8.14
N ASN A 157 -8.89 -14.15 9.33
CA ASN A 157 -8.30 -15.43 9.75
C ASN A 157 -6.75 -15.48 9.61
N ARG A 158 -6.08 -14.35 9.65
CA ARG A 158 -4.62 -14.32 9.60
C ARG A 158 -3.99 -14.45 10.99
N TYR A 159 -4.74 -14.17 12.03
CA TYR A 159 -4.35 -14.40 13.40
C TYR A 159 -5.19 -15.58 13.98
N PRO A 160 -4.60 -16.55 14.68
CA PRO A 160 -3.19 -16.69 15.06
C PRO A 160 -2.28 -17.29 13.97
N ASN A 161 -2.77 -17.58 12.75
CA ASN A 161 -1.94 -18.12 11.67
C ASN A 161 -1.10 -17.01 11.01
N ILE A 162 -0.05 -16.60 11.71
CA ILE A 162 0.81 -15.46 11.35
C ILE A 162 1.96 -15.82 10.39
N LYS A 163 2.08 -17.09 9.98
CA LYS A 163 3.26 -17.55 9.23
C LYS A 163 3.58 -16.65 8.02
N ARG A 164 2.59 -16.36 7.18
CA ARG A 164 2.80 -15.52 5.99
C ARG A 164 3.26 -14.10 6.35
N THR A 165 2.64 -13.48 7.34
CA THR A 165 2.98 -12.12 7.78
C THR A 165 4.39 -12.12 8.38
N LYS A 166 4.72 -13.14 9.16
CA LYS A 166 6.06 -13.30 9.74
C LYS A 166 7.12 -13.52 8.65
N ASP A 167 6.92 -14.47 7.74
CA ASP A 167 7.87 -14.74 6.65
C ASP A 167 8.13 -13.48 5.80
N TYR A 168 7.11 -12.63 5.61
CA TYR A 168 7.24 -11.38 4.90
C TYR A 168 8.01 -10.32 5.71
N ASN A 169 7.70 -10.17 6.99
CA ASN A 169 8.42 -9.25 7.87
C ASN A 169 9.89 -9.64 8.01
N ASP A 170 10.17 -10.94 8.17
CA ASP A 170 11.55 -11.47 8.20
C ASP A 170 12.27 -11.13 6.88
N TRP A 171 11.58 -11.22 5.72
CA TRP A 171 12.17 -10.81 4.43
C TRP A 171 12.50 -9.31 4.39
N ILE A 172 11.61 -8.45 4.90
CA ILE A 172 11.85 -7.00 4.98
C ILE A 172 13.11 -6.73 5.81
N GLU A 173 13.18 -7.30 7.01
CA GLU A 173 14.30 -7.10 7.94
C GLU A 173 15.63 -7.65 7.37
N CYS A 174 15.60 -8.82 6.70
CA CYS A 174 16.76 -9.39 6.00
C CYS A 174 17.26 -8.52 4.84
N ASN A 175 16.44 -7.63 4.31
CA ASN A 175 16.79 -6.68 3.25
C ASN A 175 17.17 -5.29 3.79
N ASN A 176 17.62 -5.20 5.05
CA ASN A 176 18.12 -4.00 5.73
C ASN A 176 17.06 -2.92 6.00
N PHE A 177 15.79 -3.27 5.96
CA PHE A 177 14.76 -2.40 6.49
C PHE A 177 14.71 -2.50 8.01
N LYS A 178 14.52 -1.38 8.66
CA LYS A 178 14.36 -1.30 10.12
C LYS A 178 12.94 -0.90 10.46
N VAL A 179 12.42 -1.41 11.56
CA VAL A 179 11.17 -0.91 12.12
C VAL A 179 11.37 0.53 12.56
N GLU A 180 10.68 1.45 11.92
CA GLU A 180 10.72 2.88 12.23
C GLU A 180 9.63 3.26 13.23
N ASN A 181 8.41 2.74 13.03
CA ASN A 181 7.29 3.00 13.92
C ASN A 181 6.23 1.90 13.87
N LYS A 182 5.46 1.78 14.97
CA LYS A 182 4.29 0.91 15.07
C LYS A 182 3.16 1.66 15.77
N PHE A 183 1.97 1.60 15.20
CA PHE A 183 0.79 2.23 15.78
C PHE A 183 -0.50 1.57 15.31
N LYS A 184 -1.59 1.91 15.98
CA LYS A 184 -2.94 1.51 15.59
C LYS A 184 -3.59 2.62 14.77
N THR A 185 -4.22 2.23 13.68
CA THR A 185 -5.16 3.03 12.92
C THR A 185 -6.45 2.25 12.74
N TYR A 186 -7.38 2.76 11.94
CA TYR A 186 -8.68 2.13 11.79
C TYR A 186 -9.13 2.20 10.33
N PHE A 187 -9.97 1.25 9.93
CA PHE A 187 -10.90 1.46 8.84
C PHE A 187 -12.15 2.15 9.40
N GLN A 188 -12.69 3.12 8.68
CA GLN A 188 -13.97 3.74 8.98
C GLN A 188 -14.88 3.71 7.75
N PHE A 189 -15.90 2.88 7.80
CA PHE A 189 -16.95 2.79 6.79
C PHE A 189 -18.15 3.65 7.19
N SER A 190 -19.06 3.93 6.24
CA SER A 190 -20.28 4.70 6.51
C SER A 190 -21.17 3.99 7.55
N ASP A 191 -21.29 2.67 7.45
CA ASP A 191 -22.00 1.83 8.41
C ASP A 191 -21.44 0.39 8.42
N CYS A 192 -21.94 -0.43 9.36
CA CYS A 192 -21.52 -1.84 9.47
C CYS A 192 -21.96 -2.69 8.27
N LYS A 193 -23.02 -2.31 7.53
CA LYS A 193 -23.49 -3.03 6.35
C LYS A 193 -22.54 -2.82 5.18
N GLU A 194 -22.05 -1.62 4.97
CA GLU A 194 -21.02 -1.31 3.98
C GLU A 194 -19.73 -2.07 4.30
N ALA A 195 -19.26 -2.01 5.55
CA ALA A 195 -18.08 -2.75 6.00
C ALA A 195 -18.19 -4.25 5.70
N LYS A 196 -19.33 -4.87 6.05
CA LYS A 196 -19.62 -6.29 5.73
C LYS A 196 -19.61 -6.56 4.23
N SER A 197 -20.24 -5.70 3.45
CA SER A 197 -20.30 -5.82 1.99
C SER A 197 -18.91 -5.77 1.39
N VAL A 198 -18.10 -4.79 1.76
CA VAL A 198 -16.71 -4.61 1.29
C VAL A 198 -15.88 -5.85 1.63
N PHE A 199 -15.88 -6.28 2.90
CA PHE A 199 -15.12 -7.46 3.32
C PHE A 199 -15.60 -8.75 2.65
N SER A 200 -16.91 -8.91 2.42
CA SER A 200 -17.47 -10.06 1.70
C SER A 200 -17.01 -10.11 0.26
N ASN A 201 -17.00 -8.98 -0.42
CA ASN A 201 -16.57 -8.90 -1.83
C ASN A 201 -15.07 -9.18 -1.98
N ILE A 202 -14.25 -8.69 -1.05
CA ILE A 202 -12.79 -8.83 -1.14
C ILE A 202 -12.33 -10.24 -0.71
N TRP A 203 -12.85 -10.75 0.39
CA TRP A 203 -12.34 -11.99 1.02
C TRP A 203 -13.36 -13.12 1.15
N GLY A 204 -14.59 -12.91 0.70
CA GLY A 204 -15.67 -13.89 0.74
C GLY A 204 -16.65 -13.66 1.91
N ALA A 205 -17.87 -14.21 1.74
CA ALA A 205 -18.98 -14.01 2.68
C ALA A 205 -18.65 -14.43 4.12
N ASP A 206 -17.87 -15.50 4.30
CA ASP A 206 -17.47 -15.98 5.62
C ASP A 206 -16.63 -14.93 6.39
N ILE A 207 -15.81 -14.17 5.69
CA ILE A 207 -15.02 -13.09 6.25
C ILE A 207 -15.91 -11.88 6.55
N GLY A 208 -16.73 -11.45 5.59
CA GLY A 208 -17.65 -10.32 5.80
C GLY A 208 -18.63 -10.57 6.95
N ASN A 209 -19.06 -11.81 7.15
CA ASN A 209 -19.94 -12.19 8.27
C ASN A 209 -19.29 -12.06 9.65
N LYS A 210 -17.97 -11.91 9.74
CA LYS A 210 -17.25 -11.64 11.00
C LYS A 210 -17.21 -10.16 11.39
N VAL A 211 -17.40 -9.26 10.45
CA VAL A 211 -17.42 -7.83 10.72
C VAL A 211 -18.58 -7.48 11.67
N ARG A 212 -18.30 -6.72 12.72
CA ARG A 212 -19.29 -6.35 13.76
C ARG A 212 -19.46 -4.85 13.92
N SER A 213 -18.57 -4.05 13.33
CA SER A 213 -18.53 -2.60 13.45
C SER A 213 -18.22 -1.96 12.10
N ASN A 214 -18.54 -0.68 11.95
CA ASN A 214 -18.08 0.14 10.84
C ASN A 214 -16.69 0.75 11.10
N ILE A 215 -16.17 0.62 12.32
CA ILE A 215 -14.80 0.98 12.68
C ILE A 215 -14.07 -0.30 13.05
N ILE A 216 -12.97 -0.60 12.35
CA ILE A 216 -12.21 -1.84 12.49
C ILE A 216 -10.75 -1.48 12.77
N GLU A 217 -10.22 -1.95 13.91
CA GLU A 217 -8.83 -1.69 14.30
C GLU A 217 -7.85 -2.40 13.37
N GLN A 218 -6.81 -1.66 12.96
CA GLN A 218 -5.70 -2.16 12.15
C GLN A 218 -4.37 -1.82 12.84
N ASN A 219 -3.51 -2.80 13.03
CA ASN A 219 -2.14 -2.60 13.47
C ASN A 219 -1.25 -2.32 12.27
N ILE A 220 -0.47 -1.24 12.34
CA ILE A 220 0.44 -0.80 11.29
C ILE A 220 1.88 -0.84 11.78
N VAL A 221 2.76 -1.30 10.91
CA VAL A 221 4.20 -1.16 11.04
C VAL A 221 4.73 -0.34 9.85
N ILE A 222 5.59 0.62 10.15
CA ILE A 222 6.35 1.37 9.14
C ILE A 222 7.79 0.92 9.23
N TYR A 223 8.31 0.49 8.10
CA TYR A 223 9.71 0.18 7.93
C TYR A 223 10.42 1.28 7.15
N THR A 224 11.66 1.56 7.48
CA THR A 224 12.53 2.47 6.75
C THR A 224 13.77 1.76 6.25
N TYR A 225 14.23 2.17 5.05
CA TYR A 225 15.51 1.82 4.49
C TYR A 225 16.28 3.13 4.22
N GLU A 226 17.48 3.20 4.74
CA GLU A 226 18.43 4.30 4.52
C GLU A 226 19.67 3.72 3.83
N ILE A 227 20.15 4.37 2.78
CA ILE A 227 21.37 3.97 2.05
C ILE A 227 22.60 4.34 2.85
#